data_748fe96d93a7f2ae38905dde558a9d0a
#
_entry.id   748fe96d93a7f2ae38905dde558a9d0a
#
_cell.length_a   1.000
_cell.length_b   1.000
_cell.length_c   1.000
_cell.angle_alpha   90.00
_cell.angle_beta   90.00
_cell.angle_gamma   90.00
#
_symmetry.space_group_name_H-M   'P 1'
#
loop_
_entity.id
_entity.type
_entity.pdbx_description
1 polymer ?
#
loop_
_entity_poly.entity_id
_entity_poly.type
_entity_poly.pdbx_seq_one_letter_code
_entity_poly.pdbx_strand_id
1 'polypeptide(L)'
;VAYDTVSSAKANNADVVIIDTAGRLHNKKGLMDELTKIKNVMQKVIPGAPNEVLLVLDGSTGQNAFEQAKQFVAATEVNELAITKLDGTAKGGVVIGISDQFKIPVKYIGLGEGMEDLQVFRKEEFVKSLFGK
;
A
#
# COMPACT_ATOMS: atom_id res chain seq x y z
N VAL A 1 -1.12 13.67 14.89
CA VAL A 1 -1.15 14.15 13.49
C VAL A 1 -2.37 13.58 12.75
N ALA A 2 -2.59 12.27 12.80
CA ALA A 2 -3.71 11.67 12.08
C ALA A 2 -5.06 12.19 12.58
N TYR A 3 -5.23 12.33 13.90
CA TYR A 3 -6.46 12.86 14.47
C TYR A 3 -6.76 14.27 13.98
N ASP A 4 -5.76 15.14 14.04
CA ASP A 4 -5.92 16.54 13.62
C ASP A 4 -6.18 16.65 12.13
N THR A 5 -5.50 15.84 11.33
CA THR A 5 -5.67 15.85 9.88
C THR A 5 -7.09 15.44 9.49
N VAL A 6 -7.58 14.34 10.04
CA VAL A 6 -8.92 13.84 9.72
C VAL A 6 -9.99 14.79 10.25
N SER A 7 -9.79 15.34 11.45
CA SER A 7 -10.72 16.33 12.02
C SER A 7 -10.81 17.58 11.15
N SER A 8 -9.67 18.09 10.69
CA SER A 8 -9.62 19.25 9.82
C SER A 8 -10.30 18.97 8.47
N ALA A 9 -10.02 17.80 7.89
CA ALA A 9 -10.63 17.40 6.63
C ALA A 9 -12.15 17.33 6.74
N LYS A 10 -12.65 16.74 7.82
CA LYS A 10 -14.08 16.66 8.08
C LYS A 10 -14.72 18.04 8.22
N ALA A 11 -14.08 18.93 8.96
CA ALA A 11 -14.56 20.30 9.17
C ALA A 11 -14.59 21.11 7.88
N ASN A 12 -13.67 20.85 6.97
CA ASN A 12 -13.54 21.56 5.70
C ASN A 12 -14.19 20.84 4.51
N ASN A 13 -14.91 19.75 4.77
CA ASN A 13 -15.59 18.95 3.73
C ASN A 13 -14.65 18.49 2.62
N ALA A 14 -13.45 18.06 2.99
CA ALA A 14 -12.50 17.52 2.03
C ALA A 14 -13.03 16.20 1.42
N ASP A 15 -12.84 16.02 0.13
CA ASP A 15 -13.28 14.81 -0.57
C ASP A 15 -12.36 13.63 -0.32
N VAL A 16 -11.06 13.88 -0.22
CA VAL A 16 -10.05 12.85 -0.06
C VAL A 16 -9.04 13.28 0.99
N VAL A 17 -8.67 12.34 1.86
CA VAL A 17 -7.59 12.54 2.84
C VAL A 17 -6.59 11.40 2.68
N ILE A 18 -5.33 11.76 2.52
CA ILE A 18 -4.24 10.78 2.44
C ILE A 18 -3.37 10.94 3.67
N ILE A 19 -3.24 9.85 4.44
CA ILE A 19 -2.38 9.81 5.62
C ILE A 19 -1.16 8.96 5.27
N ASP A 20 -0.01 9.62 5.15
CA ASP A 20 1.25 8.94 4.90
C ASP A 20 1.88 8.54 6.24
N THR A 21 2.39 7.34 6.33
CA THR A 21 2.94 6.80 7.56
C THR A 21 4.42 6.46 7.39
N ALA A 22 5.12 6.34 8.51
CA ALA A 22 6.50 5.88 8.50
C ALA A 22 6.57 4.45 7.95
N GLY A 23 7.47 4.23 7.01
CA GLY A 23 7.59 2.94 6.34
C GLY A 23 8.85 2.15 6.72
N ARG A 24 9.70 2.70 7.57
CA ARG A 24 10.96 2.05 7.93
C ARG A 24 10.83 1.21 9.19
N LEU A 25 11.36 0.00 9.11
CA LEU A 25 11.24 -1.01 10.16
C LEU A 25 12.50 -1.06 11.02
N HIS A 26 12.81 0.00 11.77
CA HIS A 26 13.88 -0.05 12.77
C HIS A 26 13.43 -0.89 13.98
N ASN A 27 12.18 -0.72 14.35
CA ASN A 27 11.53 -1.47 15.42
C ASN A 27 10.18 -1.91 14.90
N LYS A 28 10.11 -3.14 14.42
CA LYS A 28 8.90 -3.67 13.79
C LYS A 28 7.68 -3.60 14.69
N LYS A 29 7.84 -4.02 15.94
CA LYS A 29 6.72 -4.01 16.88
C LYS A 29 6.22 -2.60 17.15
N GLY A 30 7.14 -1.66 17.40
CA GLY A 30 6.77 -0.27 17.65
C GLY A 30 6.05 0.36 16.47
N LEU A 31 6.53 0.10 15.25
CA LEU A 31 5.90 0.62 14.04
C LEU A 31 4.50 0.02 13.86
N MET A 32 4.36 -1.29 14.05
CA MET A 32 3.07 -1.95 13.90
C MET A 32 2.05 -1.47 14.93
N ASP A 33 2.50 -1.28 16.16
CA ASP A 33 1.66 -0.72 17.22
C ASP A 33 1.21 0.70 16.88
N GLU A 34 2.12 1.51 16.32
CA GLU A 34 1.80 2.88 15.90
C GLU A 34 0.77 2.91 14.79
N LEU A 35 0.90 2.03 13.78
CA LEU A 35 -0.07 1.94 12.69
C LEU A 35 -1.45 1.56 13.20
N THR A 36 -1.52 0.61 14.11
CA THR A 36 -2.79 0.20 14.72
C THR A 36 -3.41 1.38 15.47
N LYS A 37 -2.60 2.14 16.21
CA LYS A 37 -3.04 3.31 16.95
C LYS A 37 -3.57 4.40 16.02
N ILE A 38 -2.88 4.65 14.91
CA ILE A 38 -3.32 5.64 13.90
C ILE A 38 -4.69 5.26 13.37
N LYS A 39 -4.89 4.01 13.02
CA LYS A 39 -6.16 3.51 12.53
C LYS A 39 -7.28 3.76 13.55
N ASN A 40 -7.04 3.38 14.80
CA ASN A 40 -8.04 3.54 15.86
C ASN A 40 -8.39 5.01 16.11
N VAL A 41 -7.41 5.89 16.02
CA VAL A 41 -7.60 7.34 16.20
C VAL A 41 -8.48 7.92 15.09
N MET A 42 -8.25 7.49 13.84
CA MET A 42 -9.07 7.95 12.72
C MET A 42 -10.53 7.53 12.88
N GLN A 43 -10.76 6.33 13.40
CA GLN A 43 -12.11 5.80 13.60
C GLN A 43 -12.90 6.59 14.64
N LYS A 44 -12.22 7.27 15.56
CA LYS A 44 -12.88 8.14 16.54
C LYS A 44 -13.46 9.39 15.91
N VAL A 45 -12.88 9.85 14.80
CA VAL A 45 -13.36 11.05 14.10
C VAL A 45 -14.40 10.68 13.05
N ILE A 46 -14.10 9.67 12.23
CA ILE A 46 -14.99 9.20 11.17
C ILE A 46 -15.15 7.70 11.33
N PRO A 47 -16.33 7.23 11.79
CA PRO A 47 -16.60 5.80 11.90
C PRO A 47 -16.41 5.13 10.53
N GLY A 48 -15.72 4.00 10.54
CA GLY A 48 -15.41 3.28 9.31
C GLY A 48 -14.11 3.69 8.62
N ALA A 49 -13.43 4.75 9.11
CA ALA A 49 -12.13 5.14 8.58
C ALA A 49 -11.04 4.18 9.07
N PRO A 50 -9.96 3.99 8.32
CA PRO A 50 -9.79 4.47 6.95
C PRO A 50 -10.64 3.67 5.96
N ASN A 51 -11.09 4.33 4.90
CA ASN A 51 -11.87 3.66 3.85
C ASN A 51 -11.01 2.72 3.03
N GLU A 52 -9.76 3.12 2.81
CA GLU A 52 -8.79 2.33 2.07
C GLU A 52 -7.47 2.32 2.83
N VAL A 53 -6.85 1.15 2.91
CA VAL A 53 -5.51 0.98 3.46
C VAL A 53 -4.64 0.46 2.33
N LEU A 54 -3.82 1.35 1.79
CA LEU A 54 -2.95 1.06 0.66
C LEU A 54 -1.55 0.73 1.17
N LEU A 55 -1.09 -0.47 0.91
CA LEU A 55 0.28 -0.86 1.25
C LEU A 55 1.16 -0.68 0.02
N VAL A 56 2.22 0.11 0.17
CA VAL A 56 3.18 0.35 -0.90
C VAL A 56 4.42 -0.52 -0.66
N LEU A 57 4.72 -1.37 -1.62
CA LEU A 57 5.84 -2.30 -1.54
C LEU A 57 6.86 -2.02 -2.63
N ASP A 58 8.12 -2.20 -2.30
CA ASP A 58 9.23 -2.11 -3.24
C ASP A 58 9.41 -3.45 -3.95
N GLY A 59 9.08 -3.51 -5.22
CA GLY A 59 9.15 -4.73 -6.02
C GLY A 59 10.58 -5.23 -6.26
N SER A 60 11.58 -4.38 -6.05
CA SER A 60 12.97 -4.76 -6.25
C SER A 60 13.55 -5.58 -5.09
N THR A 61 12.87 -5.64 -3.96
CA THR A 61 13.39 -6.32 -2.76
C THR A 61 13.08 -7.83 -2.72
N GLY A 62 12.31 -8.34 -3.68
CA GLY A 62 12.04 -9.77 -3.77
C GLY A 62 11.36 -10.32 -2.51
N GLN A 63 11.99 -11.30 -1.88
CA GLN A 63 11.43 -11.96 -0.69
C GLN A 63 11.16 -10.99 0.46
N ASN A 64 11.93 -9.91 0.58
CA ASN A 64 11.69 -8.92 1.63
C ASN A 64 10.34 -8.23 1.47
N ALA A 65 9.86 -8.06 0.23
CA ALA A 65 8.54 -7.50 -0.01
C ALA A 65 7.44 -8.38 0.58
N PHE A 66 7.58 -9.71 0.46
CA PHE A 66 6.63 -10.65 1.06
C PHE A 66 6.61 -10.55 2.58
N GLU A 67 7.78 -10.50 3.20
CA GLU A 67 7.86 -10.37 4.66
C GLU A 67 7.29 -9.06 5.15
N GLN A 68 7.56 -7.98 4.44
CA GLN A 68 7.00 -6.67 4.74
C GLN A 68 5.48 -6.68 4.65
N ALA A 69 4.95 -7.23 3.56
CA ALA A 69 3.52 -7.34 3.37
C ALA A 69 2.86 -8.12 4.50
N LYS A 70 3.47 -9.22 4.91
CA LYS A 70 2.97 -10.06 6.00
C LYS A 70 2.84 -9.27 7.30
N GLN A 71 3.86 -8.46 7.64
CA GLN A 71 3.84 -7.66 8.86
C GLN A 71 2.74 -6.59 8.81
N PHE A 72 2.63 -5.87 7.70
CA PHE A 72 1.64 -4.81 7.58
C PHE A 72 0.20 -5.34 7.53
N VAL A 73 -0.02 -6.45 6.85
CA VAL A 73 -1.34 -7.07 6.81
C VAL A 73 -1.77 -7.52 8.21
N ALA A 74 -0.83 -8.00 9.02
CA ALA A 74 -1.13 -8.40 10.39
C ALA A 74 -1.48 -7.21 11.30
N ALA A 75 -0.87 -6.05 11.06
CA ALA A 75 -1.07 -4.86 11.91
C ALA A 75 -2.28 -4.02 11.49
N THR A 76 -2.60 -4.02 10.21
CA THR A 76 -3.68 -3.20 9.65
C THR A 76 -4.47 -4.04 8.65
N GLU A 77 -5.69 -3.62 8.38
CA GLU A 77 -6.52 -4.31 7.39
C GLU A 77 -6.22 -3.76 6.00
N VAL A 78 -5.07 -4.17 5.44
CA VAL A 78 -4.68 -3.76 4.09
C VAL A 78 -5.68 -4.30 3.08
N ASN A 79 -6.23 -3.42 2.26
CA ASN A 79 -7.20 -3.83 1.24
C ASN A 79 -6.76 -3.53 -0.18
N GLU A 80 -5.63 -2.85 -0.37
CA GLU A 80 -5.11 -2.54 -1.68
C GLU A 80 -3.58 -2.56 -1.65
N LEU A 81 -2.96 -2.90 -2.78
CA LEU A 81 -1.52 -2.92 -2.93
C LEU A 81 -1.06 -1.99 -4.04
N ALA A 82 0.08 -1.35 -3.82
CA ALA A 82 0.83 -0.66 -4.86
C ALA A 82 2.25 -1.24 -4.84
N ILE A 83 2.74 -1.66 -5.99
CA ILE A 83 4.07 -2.26 -6.08
C ILE A 83 4.93 -1.40 -6.99
N THR A 84 6.01 -0.87 -6.43
CA THR A 84 6.90 0.08 -7.10
C THR A 84 8.17 -0.59 -7.60
N LYS A 85 8.95 0.15 -8.37
CA LYS A 85 10.27 -0.24 -8.86
C LYS A 85 10.26 -1.50 -9.71
N LEU A 86 9.19 -1.71 -10.46
CA LEU A 86 9.06 -2.85 -11.35
C LEU A 86 9.89 -2.72 -12.63
N ASP A 87 10.37 -1.52 -12.92
CA ASP A 87 11.19 -1.25 -14.10
C ASP A 87 12.58 -1.89 -14.03
N GLY A 88 13.07 -2.20 -12.84
CA GLY A 88 14.42 -2.72 -12.66
C GLY A 88 14.52 -4.19 -12.27
N THR A 89 13.45 -4.97 -12.36
CA THR A 89 13.44 -6.33 -11.80
C THR A 89 12.74 -7.34 -12.72
N ALA A 90 12.76 -8.62 -12.29
CA ALA A 90 11.95 -9.68 -12.87
C ALA A 90 10.49 -9.52 -12.39
N LYS A 91 9.84 -8.58 -12.95
CA LYS A 91 8.62 -7.88 -12.55
C LYS A 91 7.43 -8.76 -12.15
N GLY A 92 7.20 -9.81 -12.89
CA GLY A 92 5.99 -10.59 -12.74
C GLY A 92 5.91 -11.44 -11.49
N GLY A 93 7.04 -12.00 -11.08
CA GLY A 93 7.07 -12.91 -9.94
C GLY A 93 6.59 -12.27 -8.65
N VAL A 94 7.06 -11.06 -8.37
CA VAL A 94 6.69 -10.34 -7.14
C VAL A 94 5.20 -10.01 -7.13
N VAL A 95 4.69 -9.44 -8.23
CA VAL A 95 3.29 -9.04 -8.31
C VAL A 95 2.36 -10.24 -8.17
N ILE A 96 2.63 -11.30 -8.93
CA ILE A 96 1.82 -12.51 -8.89
C ILE A 96 1.86 -13.16 -7.51
N GLY A 97 3.08 -13.30 -6.96
CA GLY A 97 3.28 -13.98 -5.68
C GLY A 97 2.56 -13.27 -4.53
N ILE A 98 2.71 -11.96 -4.43
CA ILE A 98 2.10 -11.20 -3.35
C ILE A 98 0.58 -11.21 -3.48
N SER A 99 0.08 -10.97 -4.69
CA SER A 99 -1.37 -10.98 -4.93
C SER A 99 -1.98 -12.34 -4.59
N ASP A 100 -1.31 -13.42 -4.98
CA ASP A 100 -1.79 -14.78 -4.70
C ASP A 100 -1.72 -15.12 -3.21
N GLN A 101 -0.60 -14.80 -2.56
CA GLN A 101 -0.40 -15.15 -1.15
C GLN A 101 -1.38 -14.43 -0.22
N PHE A 102 -1.59 -13.15 -0.43
CA PHE A 102 -2.40 -12.34 0.48
C PHE A 102 -3.84 -12.12 0.02
N LYS A 103 -4.17 -12.48 -1.22
CA LYS A 103 -5.51 -12.30 -1.80
C LYS A 103 -5.97 -10.84 -1.74
N ILE A 104 -5.04 -9.91 -1.86
CA ILE A 104 -5.30 -8.48 -1.85
C ILE A 104 -5.04 -7.94 -3.26
N PRO A 105 -5.98 -7.18 -3.84
CA PRO A 105 -5.79 -6.70 -5.20
C PRO A 105 -4.65 -5.68 -5.31
N VAL A 106 -3.89 -5.79 -6.38
CA VAL A 106 -2.91 -4.78 -6.77
C VAL A 106 -3.66 -3.69 -7.51
N LYS A 107 -3.59 -2.47 -7.02
CA LYS A 107 -4.30 -1.33 -7.62
C LYS A 107 -3.38 -0.48 -8.48
N TYR A 108 -2.15 -0.30 -8.06
CA TYR A 108 -1.18 0.53 -8.78
C TYR A 108 0.15 -0.17 -8.93
N ILE A 109 0.86 0.16 -10.02
CA ILE A 109 2.24 -0.28 -10.23
C ILE A 109 3.11 0.92 -10.56
N GLY A 110 4.35 0.90 -10.09
CA GLY A 110 5.34 1.92 -10.37
C GLY A 110 6.42 1.38 -11.30
N LEU A 111 6.57 2.04 -12.44
CA LEU A 111 7.50 1.65 -13.50
C LEU A 111 8.65 2.64 -13.66
N GLY A 112 8.82 3.56 -12.76
CA GLY A 112 9.84 4.58 -12.79
C GLY A 112 9.59 5.62 -11.71
N GLU A 113 10.31 6.74 -11.78
CA GLU A 113 10.24 7.78 -10.75
C GLU A 113 9.33 8.96 -11.12
N GLY A 114 8.91 9.05 -12.37
CA GLY A 114 8.04 10.13 -12.82
C GLY A 114 6.59 9.91 -12.38
N MET A 115 5.85 11.00 -12.34
CA MET A 115 4.44 10.95 -11.98
C MET A 115 3.65 10.02 -12.91
N GLU A 116 3.96 10.03 -14.19
CA GLU A 116 3.30 9.19 -15.19
C GLU A 116 3.70 7.72 -15.10
N ASP A 117 4.78 7.43 -14.36
CA ASP A 117 5.24 6.06 -14.16
C ASP A 117 4.45 5.30 -13.11
N LEU A 118 3.60 5.99 -12.36
CA LEU A 118 2.64 5.36 -11.47
C LEU A 118 1.37 5.11 -12.26
N GLN A 119 1.05 3.86 -12.48
CA GLN A 119 -0.07 3.47 -13.34
C GLN A 119 -1.08 2.61 -12.60
N VAL A 120 -2.33 2.72 -13.01
CA VAL A 120 -3.38 1.82 -12.53
C VAL A 120 -3.06 0.42 -13.06
N PHE A 121 -3.10 -0.56 -12.16
CA PHE A 121 -2.82 -1.94 -12.55
C PHE A 121 -3.96 -2.49 -13.40
N ARG A 122 -3.60 -3.02 -14.57
CA ARG A 122 -4.54 -3.67 -15.49
C ARG A 122 -4.11 -5.11 -15.69
N LYS A 123 -4.89 -6.02 -15.15
CA LYS A 123 -4.56 -7.43 -15.11
C LYS A 123 -4.25 -8.02 -16.50
N GLU A 124 -5.10 -7.75 -17.48
CA GLU A 124 -4.93 -8.27 -18.82
C GLU A 124 -3.66 -7.77 -19.49
N GLU A 125 -3.39 -6.48 -19.38
CA GLU A 125 -2.20 -5.87 -19.95
C GLU A 125 -0.94 -6.38 -19.28
N PHE A 126 -0.99 -6.59 -17.97
CA PHE A 126 0.14 -7.11 -17.22
C PHE A 126 0.49 -8.53 -17.65
N VAL A 127 -0.51 -9.39 -17.75
CA VAL A 127 -0.31 -10.79 -18.20
C VAL A 127 0.26 -10.83 -19.61
N LYS A 128 -0.24 -10.00 -20.51
CA LYS A 128 0.29 -9.92 -21.87
C LYS A 128 1.76 -9.52 -21.88
N SER A 129 2.15 -8.57 -21.04
CA SER A 129 3.53 -8.11 -20.98
C SER A 129 4.48 -9.21 -20.49
N LEU A 130 4.02 -10.06 -19.58
CA LEU A 130 4.82 -11.17 -19.08
C LEU A 130 5.15 -12.20 -20.13
N PHE A 131 4.24 -12.45 -21.06
CA PHE A 131 4.41 -13.48 -22.09
C PHE A 131 4.87 -12.91 -23.43
N GLY A 132 5.23 -11.63 -23.48
CA GLY A 132 5.76 -10.99 -24.67
C GLY A 132 4.75 -10.87 -25.82
N LYS A 133 3.48 -10.83 -25.50
CA LYS A 133 2.41 -10.81 -26.52
C LYS A 133 1.64 -9.52 -26.48
#